data_ef5faa7de176c24ed9205424b015eaf8
#
_entry.id   ef5faa7de176c24ed9205424b015eaf8
#
_cell.length_a   1.000
_cell.length_b   1.000
_cell.length_c   1.000
_cell.angle_alpha   90.00
_cell.angle_beta   90.00
_cell.angle_gamma   90.00
#
_symmetry.space_group_name_H-M   'P 1'
#
loop_
_entity.id
_entity.type
_entity.pdbx_description
1 polymer ?
#
loop_
_entity_poly.entity_id
_entity_poly.type
_entity_poly.pdbx_seq_one_letter_code
_entity_poly.pdbx_strand_id
1 'polypeptide(L)'
;MDIDITGARILISKPEWGGFMLTETVVVTWIVMLVLVLACRFMTAHLEVHPTKKRQVIAEWIVTSIRDMVQTNMGEKYAQTWYVPFIGAMFALSAGCSLSSVVGAYAPTSDLSTVLGWALFVFALITITKIKTNGFGGYLLSFTTPIPVMTPFNIIGEIATPVSMAFRHFGNI
;
A
#
# COMPACT_ATOMS: atom_id res chain seq x y z
N MET A 1 8.92 32.66 -6.60
CA MET A 1 8.40 31.39 -6.12
C MET A 1 9.21 30.34 -6.84
N ASP A 2 10.34 29.93 -6.24
CA ASP A 2 11.21 28.92 -6.86
C ASP A 2 10.51 27.57 -6.71
N ILE A 3 10.02 27.06 -7.85
CA ILE A 3 9.49 25.68 -7.92
C ILE A 3 10.71 24.78 -7.94
N ASP A 4 10.99 24.15 -6.80
CA ASP A 4 12.05 23.16 -6.69
C ASP A 4 11.61 21.88 -7.39
N ILE A 5 12.03 21.72 -8.65
CA ILE A 5 11.77 20.54 -9.49
C ILE A 5 12.78 19.41 -9.24
N THR A 6 13.72 19.60 -8.34
CA THR A 6 14.61 18.53 -7.87
C THR A 6 13.80 17.64 -6.92
N GLY A 7 13.52 16.40 -7.30
CA GLY A 7 12.81 15.42 -6.47
C GLY A 7 13.36 15.28 -5.04
N ALA A 8 13.05 14.20 -4.34
CA ALA A 8 13.49 13.98 -2.96
C ALA A 8 15.00 14.22 -2.77
N ARG A 9 15.36 15.01 -1.77
CA ARG A 9 16.77 15.32 -1.46
C ARG A 9 17.52 14.06 -1.05
N ILE A 10 18.72 13.88 -1.60
CA ILE A 10 19.63 12.81 -1.20
C ILE A 10 20.34 13.27 0.09
N LEU A 11 20.04 12.61 1.20
CA LEU A 11 20.62 12.93 2.51
C LEU A 11 22.02 12.32 2.67
N ILE A 12 22.19 11.07 2.24
CA ILE A 12 23.45 10.34 2.32
C ILE A 12 23.67 9.58 1.01
N SER A 13 24.79 9.81 0.37
CA SER A 13 25.25 9.05 -0.79
C SER A 13 26.60 8.41 -0.42
N LYS A 14 26.63 7.06 -0.33
CA LYS A 14 27.88 6.29 -0.16
C LYS A 14 28.09 5.42 -1.41
N PRO A 15 28.88 5.89 -2.38
CA PRO A 15 29.17 5.12 -3.60
C PRO A 15 29.94 3.82 -3.32
N GLU A 16 30.67 3.76 -2.20
CA GLU A 16 31.46 2.60 -1.79
C GLU A 16 30.62 1.36 -1.42
N TRP A 17 29.34 1.52 -1.09
CA TRP A 17 28.44 0.45 -0.65
C TRP A 17 27.41 0.11 -1.75
N GLY A 18 27.85 0.01 -3.01
CA GLY A 18 26.97 -0.41 -4.11
C GLY A 18 25.93 0.62 -4.53
N GLY A 19 26.17 1.91 -4.27
CA GLY A 19 25.27 2.99 -4.68
C GLY A 19 24.08 3.20 -3.73
N PHE A 20 24.18 2.83 -2.47
CA PHE A 20 23.15 3.08 -1.48
C PHE A 20 22.93 4.59 -1.28
N MET A 21 21.74 5.05 -1.65
CA MET A 21 21.30 6.43 -1.50
C MET A 21 20.17 6.50 -0.49
N LEU A 22 20.39 7.20 0.62
CA LEU A 22 19.33 7.49 1.57
C LEU A 22 18.65 8.80 1.16
N THR A 23 17.42 8.68 0.68
CA THR A 23 16.60 9.83 0.30
C THR A 23 15.73 10.31 1.46
N GLU A 24 15.33 11.57 1.43
CA GLU A 24 14.41 12.16 2.40
C GLU A 24 13.10 11.36 2.49
N THR A 25 12.60 10.85 1.36
CA THR A 25 11.40 9.99 1.29
C THR A 25 11.50 8.73 2.14
N VAL A 26 12.66 8.07 2.16
CA VAL A 26 12.89 6.85 2.96
C VAL A 26 12.85 7.19 4.45
N VAL A 27 13.48 8.28 4.86
CA VAL A 27 13.51 8.70 6.26
C VAL A 27 12.12 9.09 6.74
N VAL A 28 11.38 9.87 5.96
CA VAL A 28 10.00 10.24 6.29
C VAL A 28 9.10 9.02 6.36
N THR A 29 9.24 8.06 5.45
CA THR A 29 8.48 6.79 5.50
C THR A 29 8.77 6.02 6.78
N TRP A 30 10.03 5.94 7.24
CA TRP A 30 10.38 5.27 8.49
C TRP A 30 9.79 5.99 9.71
N ILE A 31 9.81 7.33 9.72
CA ILE A 31 9.21 8.12 10.79
C ILE A 31 7.69 7.86 10.83
N VAL A 32 7.02 7.90 9.68
CA VAL A 32 5.58 7.61 9.59
C VAL A 32 5.27 6.19 10.08
N MET A 33 6.04 5.19 9.68
CA MET A 33 5.87 3.81 10.18
C MET A 33 6.03 3.74 11.69
N LEU A 34 7.06 4.37 12.25
CA LEU A 34 7.28 4.40 13.69
C LEU A 34 6.09 5.05 14.42
N VAL A 35 5.60 6.20 13.95
CA VAL A 35 4.45 6.90 14.51
C VAL A 35 3.19 6.02 14.44
N LEU A 36 2.94 5.34 13.32
CA LEU A 36 1.81 4.43 13.17
C LEU A 36 1.88 3.24 14.13
N VAL A 37 3.06 2.63 14.29
CA VAL A 37 3.26 1.53 15.24
C VAL A 37 3.01 2.00 16.68
N LEU A 38 3.52 3.17 17.05
CA LEU A 38 3.27 3.74 18.38
C LEU A 38 1.79 4.08 18.59
N ALA A 39 1.13 4.65 17.59
CA ALA A 39 -0.30 4.93 17.63
C ALA A 39 -1.13 3.64 17.80
N CYS A 40 -0.84 2.61 17.02
CA CYS A 40 -1.48 1.30 17.15
C CYS A 40 -1.25 0.70 18.55
N ARG A 41 -0.01 0.74 19.05
CA ARG A 41 0.30 0.27 20.43
C ARG A 41 -0.48 1.05 21.49
N PHE A 42 -0.59 2.35 21.33
CA PHE A 42 -1.37 3.18 22.24
C PHE A 42 -2.88 2.86 22.20
N MET A 43 -3.42 2.68 21.00
CA MET A 43 -4.84 2.36 20.83
C MET A 43 -5.19 0.94 21.31
N THR A 44 -4.29 -0.02 21.14
CA THR A 44 -4.49 -1.43 21.55
C THR A 44 -4.01 -1.73 22.97
N ALA A 45 -3.46 -0.75 23.71
CA ALA A 45 -3.06 -0.94 25.10
C ALA A 45 -4.29 -1.15 25.99
N HIS A 46 -4.29 -2.25 26.77
CA HIS A 46 -5.36 -2.62 27.70
C HIS A 46 -6.75 -2.75 27.03
N LEU A 47 -6.85 -3.68 26.08
CA LEU A 47 -8.12 -4.05 25.48
C LEU A 47 -8.99 -4.80 26.50
N GLU A 48 -10.25 -4.41 26.59
CA GLU A 48 -11.27 -5.02 27.43
C GLU A 48 -12.34 -5.68 26.56
N VAL A 49 -12.95 -6.78 27.04
CA VAL A 49 -14.00 -7.49 26.28
C VAL A 49 -15.23 -6.61 26.04
N HIS A 50 -15.54 -5.74 26.99
CA HIS A 50 -16.57 -4.70 26.84
C HIS A 50 -15.89 -3.33 26.73
N PRO A 51 -15.91 -2.69 25.54
CA PRO A 51 -15.20 -1.45 25.31
C PRO A 51 -15.84 -0.30 26.10
N THR A 52 -15.20 0.09 27.20
CA THR A 52 -15.59 1.27 27.99
C THR A 52 -14.83 2.52 27.57
N LYS A 53 -13.64 2.33 26.98
CA LYS A 53 -12.74 3.44 26.61
C LYS A 53 -12.97 3.88 25.17
N LYS A 54 -13.17 5.18 24.96
CA LYS A 54 -13.39 5.77 23.62
C LYS A 54 -12.31 5.39 22.60
N ARG A 55 -11.05 5.26 23.02
CA ARG A 55 -9.92 4.85 22.15
C ARG A 55 -10.10 3.43 21.59
N GLN A 56 -10.61 2.49 22.39
CA GLN A 56 -10.87 1.12 21.95
C GLN A 56 -12.03 1.09 20.96
N VAL A 57 -13.11 1.83 21.24
CA VAL A 57 -14.26 1.94 20.33
C VAL A 57 -13.83 2.46 18.95
N ILE A 58 -12.96 3.48 18.93
CA ILE A 58 -12.43 4.01 17.66
C ILE A 58 -11.56 2.96 16.95
N ALA A 59 -10.70 2.24 17.69
CA ALA A 59 -9.87 1.19 17.09
C ALA A 59 -10.71 0.06 16.48
N GLU A 60 -11.72 -0.40 17.22
CA GLU A 60 -12.65 -1.43 16.75
C GLU A 60 -13.45 -0.95 15.52
N TRP A 61 -13.93 0.30 15.54
CA TRP A 61 -14.62 0.88 14.39
C TRP A 61 -13.75 0.92 13.14
N ILE A 62 -12.48 1.35 13.26
CA ILE A 62 -11.53 1.35 12.13
C ILE A 62 -11.34 -0.05 11.57
N VAL A 63 -11.06 -1.04 12.44
CA VAL A 63 -10.84 -2.43 12.02
C VAL A 63 -12.10 -3.01 11.37
N THR A 64 -13.27 -2.76 11.93
CA THR A 64 -14.56 -3.21 11.37
C THR A 64 -14.79 -2.58 10.01
N SER A 65 -14.58 -1.27 9.86
CA SER A 65 -14.75 -0.57 8.58
C SER A 65 -13.82 -1.13 7.48
N ILE A 66 -12.56 -1.43 7.81
CA ILE A 66 -11.63 -2.04 6.87
C ILE A 66 -12.07 -3.46 6.52
N ARG A 67 -12.52 -4.23 7.51
CA ARG A 67 -13.04 -5.58 7.30
C ARG A 67 -14.25 -5.60 6.37
N ASP A 68 -15.21 -4.70 6.62
CA ASP A 68 -16.43 -4.58 5.80
C ASP A 68 -16.09 -4.18 4.37
N MET A 69 -15.10 -3.29 4.19
CA MET A 69 -14.61 -2.91 2.87
C MET A 69 -13.95 -4.10 2.16
N VAL A 70 -13.13 -4.90 2.84
CA VAL A 70 -12.53 -6.12 2.28
C VAL A 70 -13.61 -7.13 1.93
N GLN A 71 -14.59 -7.33 2.82
CA GLN A 71 -15.70 -8.25 2.60
C GLN A 71 -16.53 -7.86 1.37
N THR A 72 -16.86 -6.58 1.23
CA THR A 72 -17.65 -6.07 0.10
C THR A 72 -16.92 -6.19 -1.23
N ASN A 73 -15.60 -5.96 -1.25
CA ASN A 73 -14.82 -5.92 -2.50
C ASN A 73 -14.21 -7.28 -2.88
N MET A 74 -13.82 -8.10 -1.91
CA MET A 74 -13.08 -9.35 -2.13
C MET A 74 -13.87 -10.59 -1.73
N GLY A 75 -14.96 -10.44 -0.96
CA GLY A 75 -15.78 -11.52 -0.44
C GLY A 75 -15.40 -11.97 0.97
N GLU A 76 -16.32 -12.65 1.63
CA GLU A 76 -16.23 -13.04 3.05
C GLU A 76 -15.01 -13.91 3.36
N LYS A 77 -14.63 -14.80 2.44
CA LYS A 77 -13.44 -15.66 2.59
C LYS A 77 -12.16 -14.87 2.88
N TYR A 78 -11.98 -13.71 2.26
CA TYR A 78 -10.80 -12.87 2.41
C TYR A 78 -10.91 -11.93 3.62
N ALA A 79 -12.11 -11.58 4.07
CA ALA A 79 -12.35 -10.76 5.25
C ALA A 79 -11.97 -11.45 6.57
N GLN A 80 -11.74 -12.76 6.58
CA GLN A 80 -11.32 -13.53 7.75
C GLN A 80 -9.83 -13.88 7.74
N THR A 81 -9.07 -13.36 6.78
CA THR A 81 -7.67 -13.69 6.56
C THR A 81 -6.74 -12.50 6.84
N TRP A 82 -5.44 -12.71 6.61
CA TRP A 82 -4.39 -11.69 6.75
C TRP A 82 -4.56 -10.47 5.81
N TYR A 83 -5.48 -10.51 4.85
CA TYR A 83 -5.73 -9.37 3.95
C TYR A 83 -6.26 -8.14 4.67
N VAL A 84 -7.10 -8.31 5.71
CA VAL A 84 -7.65 -7.18 6.48
C VAL A 84 -6.54 -6.35 7.14
N PRO A 85 -5.64 -6.93 7.96
CA PRO A 85 -4.55 -6.16 8.55
C PRO A 85 -3.56 -5.63 7.51
N PHE A 86 -3.32 -6.35 6.43
CA PHE A 86 -2.44 -5.90 5.35
C PHE A 86 -3.00 -4.66 4.65
N ILE A 87 -4.26 -4.71 4.21
CA ILE A 87 -4.93 -3.58 3.55
C ILE A 87 -5.03 -2.40 4.51
N GLY A 88 -5.37 -2.64 5.77
CA GLY A 88 -5.41 -1.62 6.80
C GLY A 88 -4.07 -0.93 7.01
N ALA A 89 -2.97 -1.70 7.05
CA ALA A 89 -1.62 -1.16 7.17
C ALA A 89 -1.23 -0.31 5.95
N MET A 90 -1.58 -0.76 4.73
CA MET A 90 -1.31 0.00 3.49
C MET A 90 -2.09 1.30 3.45
N PHE A 91 -3.37 1.31 3.86
CA PHE A 91 -4.16 2.54 3.95
C PHE A 91 -3.58 3.51 4.99
N ALA A 92 -3.26 3.00 6.18
CA ALA A 92 -2.69 3.83 7.24
C ALA A 92 -1.34 4.44 6.82
N LEU A 93 -0.48 3.64 6.17
CA LEU A 93 0.81 4.10 5.67
C LEU A 93 0.64 5.15 4.57
N SER A 94 -0.24 4.90 3.59
CA SER A 94 -0.52 5.85 2.50
C SER A 94 -1.07 7.17 3.05
N ALA A 95 -2.05 7.11 3.95
CA ALA A 95 -2.61 8.30 4.59
C ALA A 95 -1.57 9.06 5.42
N GLY A 96 -0.75 8.34 6.21
CA GLY A 96 0.31 8.92 7.00
C GLY A 96 1.37 9.62 6.15
N CYS A 97 1.79 9.00 5.05
CA CYS A 97 2.73 9.59 4.10
C CYS A 97 2.15 10.83 3.40
N SER A 98 0.87 10.82 3.03
CA SER A 98 0.22 12.00 2.44
C SER A 98 0.07 13.13 3.46
N LEU A 99 -0.26 12.80 4.73
CA LEU A 99 -0.37 13.79 5.80
C LEU A 99 0.98 14.39 6.20
N SER A 100 2.11 13.74 5.90
CA SER A 100 3.44 14.31 6.20
C SER A 100 3.69 15.65 5.51
N SER A 101 3.05 15.90 4.37
CA SER A 101 3.12 17.18 3.66
C SER A 101 2.51 18.34 4.46
N VAL A 102 1.51 18.08 5.28
CA VAL A 102 0.88 19.09 6.15
C VAL A 102 1.86 19.62 7.20
N VAL A 103 2.79 18.76 7.63
CA VAL A 103 3.85 19.12 8.59
C VAL A 103 5.05 19.77 7.90
N GLY A 104 5.01 19.94 6.56
CA GLY A 104 6.09 20.51 5.77
C GLY A 104 7.21 19.53 5.44
N ALA A 105 7.02 18.22 5.67
CA ALA A 105 7.93 17.18 5.24
C ALA A 105 7.65 16.79 3.79
N TYR A 106 8.68 16.36 3.06
CA TYR A 106 8.49 15.86 1.70
C TYR A 106 7.65 14.58 1.72
N ALA A 107 6.46 14.62 1.11
CA ALA A 107 5.56 13.46 1.10
C ALA A 107 6.16 12.32 0.27
N PRO A 108 6.38 11.12 0.84
CA PRO A 108 6.89 9.97 0.08
C PRO A 108 6.00 9.56 -1.08
N THR A 109 4.72 9.86 -0.98
CA THR A 109 3.70 9.61 -2.02
C THR A 109 3.84 10.55 -3.23
N SER A 110 4.58 11.66 -3.11
CA SER A 110 4.96 12.53 -4.22
C SER A 110 6.18 12.03 -5.00
N ASP A 111 6.78 10.92 -4.57
CA ASP A 111 7.90 10.28 -5.27
C ASP A 111 7.38 9.08 -6.07
N LEU A 112 7.42 9.19 -7.40
CA LEU A 112 6.93 8.15 -8.31
C LEU A 112 7.64 6.80 -8.09
N SER A 113 8.93 6.82 -7.73
CA SER A 113 9.69 5.58 -7.48
C SER A 113 9.17 4.84 -6.26
N THR A 114 8.82 5.55 -5.20
CA THR A 114 8.22 4.99 -3.97
C THR A 114 6.84 4.39 -4.27
N VAL A 115 5.99 5.15 -4.96
CA VAL A 115 4.63 4.71 -5.29
C VAL A 115 4.65 3.53 -6.27
N LEU A 116 5.57 3.53 -7.23
CA LEU A 116 5.77 2.40 -8.14
C LEU A 116 6.22 1.14 -7.38
N GLY A 117 7.13 1.29 -6.41
CA GLY A 117 7.55 0.19 -5.54
C GLY A 117 6.37 -0.43 -4.77
N TRP A 118 5.49 0.40 -4.21
CA TRP A 118 4.27 -0.07 -3.53
C TRP A 118 3.31 -0.76 -4.51
N ALA A 119 3.10 -0.18 -5.70
CA ALA A 119 2.23 -0.76 -6.72
C ALA A 119 2.74 -2.13 -7.20
N LEU A 120 4.05 -2.27 -7.41
CA LEU A 120 4.67 -3.55 -7.77
C LEU A 120 4.54 -4.59 -6.66
N PHE A 121 4.72 -4.18 -5.40
CA PHE A 121 4.56 -5.08 -4.26
C PHE A 121 3.11 -5.59 -4.14
N VAL A 122 2.12 -4.70 -4.23
CA VAL A 122 0.70 -5.07 -4.21
C VAL A 122 0.35 -5.96 -5.40
N PHE A 123 0.86 -5.63 -6.59
CA PHE A 123 0.66 -6.43 -7.79
C PHE A 123 1.24 -7.86 -7.64
N ALA A 124 2.44 -7.99 -7.09
CA ALA A 124 3.03 -9.30 -6.80
C ALA A 124 2.15 -10.12 -5.86
N LEU A 125 1.61 -9.51 -4.80
CA LEU A 125 0.68 -10.17 -3.89
C LEU A 125 -0.61 -10.61 -4.57
N ILE A 126 -1.18 -9.77 -5.43
CA ILE A 126 -2.38 -10.11 -6.21
C ILE A 126 -2.09 -11.31 -7.12
N THR A 127 -0.97 -11.29 -7.83
CA THR A 127 -0.56 -12.37 -8.73
C THR A 127 -0.32 -13.69 -7.98
N ILE A 128 0.38 -13.64 -6.84
CA ILE A 128 0.60 -14.82 -5.99
C ILE A 128 -0.74 -15.38 -5.49
N THR A 129 -1.66 -14.50 -5.12
CA THR A 129 -3.01 -14.91 -4.66
C THR A 129 -3.81 -15.56 -5.78
N LYS A 130 -3.81 -14.99 -6.98
CA LYS A 130 -4.45 -15.57 -8.17
C LYS A 130 -3.90 -16.97 -8.46
N ILE A 131 -2.57 -17.14 -8.41
CA ILE A 131 -1.91 -18.43 -8.64
C ILE A 131 -2.28 -19.44 -7.54
N LYS A 132 -2.30 -19.02 -6.27
CA LYS A 132 -2.68 -19.92 -5.16
C LYS A 132 -4.14 -20.34 -5.19
N THR A 133 -5.03 -19.48 -5.66
CA THR A 133 -6.48 -19.77 -5.70
C THR A 133 -6.88 -20.62 -6.89
N ASN A 134 -6.34 -20.30 -8.08
CA ASN A 134 -6.75 -20.93 -9.35
C ASN A 134 -5.76 -21.97 -9.85
N GLY A 135 -4.60 -22.10 -9.20
CA GLY A 135 -3.46 -22.84 -9.69
C GLY A 135 -2.75 -22.14 -10.84
N PHE A 136 -1.52 -22.57 -11.13
CA PHE A 136 -0.72 -21.95 -12.20
C PHE A 136 -1.37 -22.09 -13.60
N GLY A 137 -1.98 -23.27 -13.88
CA GLY A 137 -2.70 -23.49 -15.13
C GLY A 137 -3.95 -22.61 -15.25
N GLY A 138 -4.73 -22.46 -14.17
CA GLY A 138 -5.91 -21.58 -14.14
C GLY A 138 -5.54 -20.11 -14.31
N TYR A 139 -4.41 -19.68 -13.77
CA TYR A 139 -3.89 -18.32 -13.98
C TYR A 139 -3.55 -18.08 -15.45
N LEU A 140 -2.86 -19.00 -16.10
CA LEU A 140 -2.55 -18.88 -17.56
C LEU A 140 -3.83 -18.92 -18.41
N LEU A 141 -4.79 -19.80 -18.07
CA LEU A 141 -6.08 -19.85 -18.76
C LEU A 141 -6.87 -18.55 -18.60
N SER A 142 -6.72 -17.83 -17.48
CA SER A 142 -7.41 -16.56 -17.28
C SER A 142 -7.08 -15.49 -18.31
N PHE A 143 -5.91 -15.56 -18.94
CA PHE A 143 -5.54 -14.66 -20.04
C PHE A 143 -6.29 -14.96 -21.34
N THR A 144 -6.74 -16.21 -21.53
CA THR A 144 -7.43 -16.65 -22.76
C THR A 144 -8.96 -16.54 -22.67
N THR A 145 -9.49 -16.26 -21.47
CA THR A 145 -10.93 -16.08 -21.26
C THR A 145 -11.33 -14.60 -21.43
N PRO A 146 -12.51 -14.28 -22.00
CA PRO A 146 -13.52 -15.21 -22.54
C PRO A 146 -13.23 -15.71 -23.95
N ILE A 147 -12.35 -15.05 -24.69
CA ILE A 147 -12.03 -15.39 -26.11
C ILE A 147 -10.50 -15.39 -26.28
N PRO A 148 -9.89 -16.45 -26.89
CA PRO A 148 -8.43 -16.54 -27.06
C PRO A 148 -7.79 -15.38 -27.81
N VAL A 149 -8.54 -14.71 -28.70
CA VAL A 149 -8.08 -13.51 -29.43
C VAL A 149 -7.77 -12.33 -28.49
N MET A 150 -8.36 -12.31 -27.29
CA MET A 150 -8.12 -11.25 -26.29
C MET A 150 -6.85 -11.48 -25.45
N THR A 151 -6.16 -12.60 -25.62
CA THR A 151 -4.95 -12.91 -24.86
C THR A 151 -3.91 -11.78 -24.86
N PRO A 152 -3.52 -11.19 -26.01
CA PRO A 152 -2.52 -10.12 -26.02
C PRO A 152 -2.99 -8.87 -25.24
N PHE A 153 -4.28 -8.54 -25.31
CA PHE A 153 -4.84 -7.41 -24.57
C PHE A 153 -4.88 -7.68 -23.05
N ASN A 154 -5.19 -8.91 -22.65
CA ASN A 154 -5.19 -9.30 -21.24
C ASN A 154 -3.77 -9.28 -20.66
N ILE A 155 -2.76 -9.71 -21.40
CA ILE A 155 -1.35 -9.65 -20.98
C ILE A 155 -0.89 -8.19 -20.85
N ILE A 156 -1.20 -7.34 -21.83
CA ILE A 156 -0.88 -5.91 -21.77
C ILE A 156 -1.59 -5.26 -20.57
N GLY A 157 -2.86 -5.60 -20.34
CA GLY A 157 -3.64 -5.13 -19.18
C GLY A 157 -3.00 -5.51 -17.86
N GLU A 158 -2.52 -6.75 -17.71
CA GLU A 158 -1.87 -7.22 -16.49
C GLU A 158 -0.57 -6.44 -16.22
N ILE A 159 0.24 -6.17 -17.25
CA ILE A 159 1.47 -5.36 -17.13
C ILE A 159 1.14 -3.88 -16.87
N ALA A 160 0.09 -3.36 -17.49
CA ALA A 160 -0.34 -1.97 -17.31
C ALA A 160 -0.94 -1.71 -15.92
N THR A 161 -1.44 -2.74 -15.24
CA THR A 161 -2.10 -2.62 -13.94
C THR A 161 -1.22 -1.94 -12.88
N PRO A 162 0.02 -2.39 -12.56
CA PRO A 162 0.85 -1.74 -11.54
C PRO A 162 1.23 -0.31 -11.93
N VAL A 163 1.46 -0.07 -13.22
CA VAL A 163 1.78 1.26 -13.75
C VAL A 163 0.59 2.20 -13.57
N SER A 164 -0.61 1.76 -13.93
CA SER A 164 -1.85 2.52 -13.73
C SER A 164 -2.14 2.81 -12.25
N MET A 165 -1.89 1.84 -11.36
CA MET A 165 -2.02 2.04 -9.91
C MET A 165 -1.04 3.10 -9.41
N ALA A 166 0.22 3.05 -9.83
CA ALA A 166 1.24 4.02 -9.46
C ALA A 166 0.87 5.43 -9.91
N PHE A 167 0.52 5.61 -11.17
CA PHE A 167 0.12 6.92 -11.70
C PHE A 167 -1.16 7.44 -11.07
N ARG A 168 -2.12 6.58 -10.76
CA ARG A 168 -3.36 6.99 -10.06
C ARG A 168 -3.05 7.51 -8.66
N HIS A 169 -2.18 6.80 -7.93
CA HIS A 169 -1.83 7.20 -6.57
C HIS A 169 -0.99 8.49 -6.58
N PHE A 170 0.01 8.57 -7.45
CA PHE A 170 0.85 9.75 -7.65
C PHE A 170 0.04 10.98 -8.10
N GLY A 171 -0.91 10.80 -9.03
CA GLY A 171 -1.71 11.91 -9.56
C GLY A 171 -2.81 12.42 -8.64
N ASN A 172 -3.11 11.73 -7.54
CA ASN A 172 -4.10 12.14 -6.54
C ASN A 172 -3.50 13.00 -5.41
N ILE A 173 -2.20 13.26 -5.43
CA ILE A 173 -1.47 14.06 -4.46
C ILE A 173 -1.14 15.43 -5.02
#